data_e1f30671a0ee180d780468f1b3ddb28b
#
_entry.id   e1f30671a0ee180d780468f1b3ddb28b
#
_cell.length_a   1.000
_cell.length_b   1.000
_cell.length_c   1.000
_cell.angle_alpha   90.00
_cell.angle_beta   90.00
_cell.angle_gamma   90.00
#
_symmetry.space_group_name_H-M   'P 1'
#
loop_
_entity.id
_entity.type
_entity.pdbx_description
1 polymer ?
#
loop_
_entity_poly.entity_id
_entity_poly.type
_entity_poly.pdbx_seq_one_letter_code
_entity_poly.pdbx_strand_id
1 'polypeptide(L)'
;MNFKLTEDQVRIQQLAKDLVAKEVAPNAKDWDKGEDFTPIYKMFKEKFAPLGLLGLPYPTEYGGAGADQISYVLAGFEINKACASTGCAYSVHISLNGWPIFAYGTEEQRRKYSVPLFQGKL
;
A
#
# COMPACT_ATOMS: atom_id res chain seq x y z
N MET A 1 8.09 -26.08 11.02
CA MET A 1 7.55 -24.92 10.29
C MET A 1 6.44 -24.32 11.13
N ASN A 2 6.46 -23.03 11.36
CA ASN A 2 5.45 -22.34 12.17
C ASN A 2 4.72 -21.31 11.30
N PHE A 3 3.40 -21.46 11.14
CA PHE A 3 2.55 -20.55 10.36
C PHE A 3 1.86 -19.48 11.22
N LYS A 4 2.25 -19.36 12.51
CA LYS A 4 1.71 -18.29 13.35
C LYS A 4 2.26 -16.94 12.90
N LEU A 5 1.36 -15.97 12.76
CA LEU A 5 1.74 -14.59 12.48
C LEU A 5 2.42 -13.98 13.71
N THR A 6 3.38 -13.09 13.45
CA THR A 6 3.98 -12.25 14.49
C THR A 6 2.97 -11.17 14.95
N GLU A 7 3.23 -10.58 16.11
CA GLU A 7 2.40 -9.47 16.61
C GLU A 7 2.35 -8.29 15.64
N ASP A 8 3.48 -7.96 15.01
CA ASP A 8 3.54 -6.87 14.02
C ASP A 8 2.74 -7.20 12.76
N GLN A 9 2.81 -8.44 12.27
CA GLN A 9 2.01 -8.90 11.13
C GLN A 9 0.51 -8.82 11.44
N VAL A 10 0.09 -9.24 12.63
CA VAL A 10 -1.31 -9.14 13.07
C VAL A 10 -1.76 -7.68 13.18
N ARG A 11 -0.91 -6.80 13.74
CA ARG A 11 -1.22 -5.36 13.84
C ARG A 11 -1.39 -4.71 12.47
N ILE A 12 -0.52 -5.02 11.51
CA ILE A 12 -0.60 -4.49 10.14
C ILE A 12 -1.86 -5.01 9.45
N GLN A 13 -2.17 -6.28 9.58
CA GLN A 13 -3.40 -6.85 9.04
C GLN A 13 -4.64 -6.15 9.61
N GLN A 14 -4.69 -5.96 10.93
CA GLN A 14 -5.81 -5.30 11.59
C GLN A 14 -5.92 -3.83 11.19
N LEU A 15 -4.80 -3.11 11.08
CA LEU A 15 -4.76 -1.75 10.59
C LEU A 15 -5.35 -1.62 9.18
N ALA A 16 -4.92 -2.50 8.27
CA ALA A 16 -5.45 -2.54 6.91
C ALA A 16 -6.94 -2.87 6.89
N LYS A 17 -7.38 -3.86 7.68
CA LYS A 17 -8.78 -4.26 7.79
C LYS A 17 -9.67 -3.11 8.27
N ASP A 18 -9.26 -2.39 9.32
CA ASP A 18 -10.02 -1.28 9.88
C ASP A 18 -10.10 -0.10 8.89
N LEU A 19 -8.98 0.24 8.25
CA LEU A 19 -8.92 1.28 7.22
C LEU A 19 -9.84 0.95 6.05
N VAL A 20 -9.78 -0.27 5.56
CA VAL A 20 -10.57 -0.75 4.43
C VAL A 20 -12.06 -0.74 4.74
N ALA A 21 -12.46 -1.21 5.92
CA ALA A 21 -13.86 -1.19 6.34
C ALA A 21 -14.43 0.24 6.40
N LYS A 22 -13.60 1.21 6.74
CA LYS A 22 -14.00 2.61 6.87
C LYS A 22 -13.96 3.39 5.57
N GLU A 23 -12.90 3.25 4.78
CA GLU A 23 -12.58 4.14 3.66
C GLU A 23 -12.80 3.49 2.29
N VAL A 24 -12.70 2.17 2.17
CA VAL A 24 -12.77 1.46 0.88
C VAL A 24 -14.13 0.79 0.67
N ALA A 25 -14.53 -0.08 1.59
CA ALA A 25 -15.74 -0.88 1.44
C ALA A 25 -17.02 -0.05 1.20
N PRO A 26 -17.26 1.07 1.89
CA PRO A 26 -18.45 1.90 1.66
C PRO A 26 -18.49 2.54 0.26
N ASN A 27 -17.34 2.74 -0.37
CA ASN A 27 -17.22 3.45 -1.64
C ASN A 27 -16.96 2.51 -2.84
N ALA A 28 -16.63 1.26 -2.61
CA ALA A 28 -16.19 0.32 -3.65
C ALA A 28 -17.19 0.19 -4.80
N LYS A 29 -18.48 0.10 -4.50
CA LYS A 29 -19.54 -0.02 -5.50
C LYS A 29 -19.67 1.22 -6.40
N ASP A 30 -19.48 2.40 -5.84
CA ASP A 30 -19.58 3.65 -6.59
C ASP A 30 -18.33 3.86 -7.44
N TRP A 31 -17.15 3.50 -6.92
CA TRP A 31 -15.90 3.54 -7.67
C TRP A 31 -15.90 2.57 -8.85
N ASP A 32 -16.51 1.38 -8.70
CA ASP A 32 -16.61 0.37 -9.75
C ASP A 32 -17.48 0.83 -10.94
N LYS A 33 -18.45 1.70 -10.67
CA LYS A 33 -19.35 2.27 -11.69
C LYS A 33 -18.82 3.55 -12.32
N GLY A 34 -17.87 4.22 -11.66
CA GLY A 34 -17.35 5.51 -12.09
C GLY A 34 -16.18 5.37 -13.05
N GLU A 35 -16.01 6.40 -13.89
CA GLU A 35 -14.84 6.56 -14.75
C GLU A 35 -13.78 7.47 -14.12
N ASP A 36 -14.09 8.09 -12.97
CA ASP A 36 -13.20 9.01 -12.25
C ASP A 36 -12.44 8.29 -11.15
N PHE A 37 -11.13 8.16 -11.31
CA PHE A 37 -10.21 7.55 -10.35
C PHE A 37 -9.68 8.53 -9.29
N THR A 38 -10.03 9.82 -9.38
CA THR A 38 -9.59 10.85 -8.43
C THR A 38 -9.86 10.50 -6.97
N PRO A 39 -11.05 9.97 -6.60
CA PRO A 39 -11.33 9.58 -5.21
C PRO A 39 -10.40 8.51 -4.68
N ILE A 40 -9.98 7.56 -5.52
CA ILE A 40 -9.05 6.48 -5.15
C ILE A 40 -7.64 7.04 -4.88
N TYR A 41 -7.15 7.91 -5.77
CA TYR A 41 -5.86 8.59 -5.56
C TYR A 41 -5.85 9.44 -4.30
N LYS A 42 -6.93 10.19 -4.06
CA LYS A 42 -7.09 11.00 -2.86
C LYS A 42 -7.07 10.13 -1.61
N MET A 43 -7.78 9.01 -1.62
CA MET A 43 -7.79 8.05 -0.52
C MET A 43 -6.39 7.48 -0.25
N PHE A 44 -5.65 7.06 -1.27
CA PHE A 44 -4.28 6.59 -1.09
C PHE A 44 -3.38 7.65 -0.45
N LYS A 45 -3.45 8.88 -0.96
CA LYS A 45 -2.63 9.99 -0.45
C LYS A 45 -3.00 10.40 0.97
N GLU A 46 -4.28 10.50 1.29
CA GLU A 46 -4.77 11.05 2.55
C GLU A 46 -4.95 10.00 3.65
N LYS A 47 -5.16 8.72 3.29
CA LYS A 47 -5.49 7.65 4.23
C LYS A 47 -4.44 6.55 4.31
N PHE A 48 -3.92 6.09 3.19
CA PHE A 48 -2.92 5.00 3.14
C PHE A 48 -1.51 5.51 3.42
N ALA A 49 -1.12 6.64 2.84
CA ALA A 49 0.22 7.20 3.00
C ALA A 49 0.58 7.53 4.46
N PRO A 50 -0.29 8.20 5.26
CA PRO A 50 0.02 8.50 6.65
C PRO A 50 0.21 7.27 7.53
N LEU A 51 -0.35 6.13 7.14
CA LEU A 51 -0.21 4.85 7.83
C LEU A 51 0.98 4.01 7.35
N GLY A 52 1.78 4.54 6.43
CA GLY A 52 2.95 3.85 5.88
C GLY A 52 2.62 2.70 4.92
N LEU A 53 1.35 2.54 4.54
CA LEU A 53 0.92 1.41 3.71
C LEU A 53 1.47 1.47 2.29
N LEU A 54 1.72 2.66 1.73
CA LEU A 54 2.23 2.82 0.37
C LEU A 54 3.71 2.45 0.20
N GLY A 55 4.45 2.37 1.27
CA GLY A 55 5.84 1.93 1.29
C GLY A 55 6.08 0.76 2.25
N LEU A 56 5.07 -0.06 2.52
CA LEU A 56 5.06 -1.03 3.60
C LEU A 56 6.31 -1.94 3.65
N PRO A 57 6.74 -2.62 2.55
CA PRO A 57 7.88 -3.53 2.59
C PRO A 57 9.24 -2.85 2.34
N TYR A 58 9.27 -1.53 2.19
CA TYR A 58 10.51 -0.82 1.87
C TYR A 58 11.22 -0.28 3.10
N PRO A 59 12.56 -0.13 3.05
CA PRO A 59 13.33 0.39 4.19
C PRO A 59 12.91 1.80 4.60
N THR A 60 12.99 2.08 5.89
CA THR A 60 12.62 3.38 6.46
C THR A 60 13.50 4.53 5.96
N GLU A 61 14.76 4.26 5.62
CA GLU A 61 15.68 5.25 5.03
C GLU A 61 15.22 5.77 3.65
N TYR A 62 14.35 5.03 2.96
CA TYR A 62 13.72 5.44 1.69
C TYR A 62 12.24 5.83 1.86
N GLY A 63 11.81 6.07 3.09
CA GLY A 63 10.44 6.49 3.37
C GLY A 63 9.42 5.35 3.46
N GLY A 64 9.89 4.10 3.47
CA GLY A 64 9.06 2.92 3.70
C GLY A 64 8.76 2.67 5.17
N ALA A 65 7.95 1.66 5.45
CA ALA A 65 7.60 1.27 6.82
C ALA A 65 8.52 0.19 7.41
N GLY A 66 9.40 -0.43 6.60
CA GLY A 66 10.33 -1.46 7.04
C GLY A 66 9.67 -2.78 7.44
N ALA A 67 8.44 -3.03 7.01
CA ALA A 67 7.73 -4.27 7.30
C ALA A 67 8.19 -5.42 6.38
N ASP A 68 7.83 -6.64 6.73
CA ASP A 68 8.15 -7.82 5.91
C ASP A 68 7.15 -8.03 4.77
N GLN A 69 7.46 -8.96 3.87
CA GLN A 69 6.62 -9.30 2.73
C GLN A 69 5.29 -9.97 3.14
N ILE A 70 5.28 -10.68 4.26
CA ILE A 70 4.04 -11.28 4.78
C ILE A 70 3.07 -10.18 5.19
N SER A 71 3.55 -9.15 5.89
CA SER A 71 2.75 -7.97 6.24
C SER A 71 2.16 -7.27 5.02
N TYR A 72 2.95 -7.12 3.95
CA TYR A 72 2.47 -6.57 2.68
C TYR A 72 1.35 -7.43 2.06
N VAL A 73 1.52 -8.74 2.04
CA VAL A 73 0.50 -9.67 1.51
C VAL A 73 -0.78 -9.63 2.35
N LEU A 74 -0.66 -9.59 3.68
CA LEU A 74 -1.81 -9.50 4.58
C LEU A 74 -2.60 -8.20 4.37
N ALA A 75 -1.91 -7.06 4.26
CA ALA A 75 -2.55 -5.78 3.95
C ALA A 75 -3.26 -5.84 2.58
N GLY A 76 -2.56 -6.32 1.54
CA GLY A 76 -3.12 -6.51 0.20
C GLY A 76 -4.34 -7.43 0.19
N PHE A 77 -4.33 -8.50 0.97
CA PHE A 77 -5.46 -9.42 1.11
C PHE A 77 -6.71 -8.71 1.65
N GLU A 78 -6.57 -7.93 2.72
CA GLU A 78 -7.70 -7.18 3.30
C GLU A 78 -8.25 -6.12 2.32
N ILE A 79 -7.37 -5.42 1.59
CA ILE A 79 -7.77 -4.43 0.59
C ILE A 79 -8.54 -5.09 -0.57
N ASN A 80 -8.02 -6.20 -1.12
CA ASN A 80 -8.64 -6.92 -2.23
C ASN A 80 -10.00 -7.53 -1.86
N LYS A 81 -10.19 -7.96 -0.62
CA LYS A 81 -11.51 -8.46 -0.15
C LYS A 81 -12.59 -7.41 -0.26
N ALA A 82 -12.28 -6.15 -0.05
CA ALA A 82 -13.25 -5.07 -0.11
C ALA A 82 -13.42 -4.50 -1.52
N CYS A 83 -12.32 -4.36 -2.26
CA CYS A 83 -12.33 -3.80 -3.61
C CYS A 83 -11.11 -4.29 -4.39
N ALA A 84 -11.34 -5.17 -5.36
CA ALA A 84 -10.27 -5.73 -6.19
C ALA A 84 -9.52 -4.65 -7.01
N SER A 85 -10.22 -3.65 -7.53
CA SER A 85 -9.61 -2.53 -8.27
C SER A 85 -8.65 -1.73 -7.38
N THR A 86 -9.07 -1.41 -6.16
CA THR A 86 -8.22 -0.73 -5.17
C THR A 86 -7.03 -1.61 -4.78
N GLY A 87 -7.25 -2.91 -4.59
CA GLY A 87 -6.19 -3.87 -4.29
C GLY A 87 -5.18 -4.02 -5.43
N CYS A 88 -5.65 -4.01 -6.68
CA CYS A 88 -4.79 -4.00 -7.85
C CYS A 88 -3.93 -2.72 -7.89
N ALA A 89 -4.53 -1.55 -7.72
CA ALA A 89 -3.81 -0.28 -7.68
C ALA A 89 -2.75 -0.24 -6.56
N TYR A 90 -3.08 -0.74 -5.38
CA TYR A 90 -2.16 -0.89 -4.26
C TYR A 90 -0.98 -1.81 -4.60
N SER A 91 -1.25 -2.97 -5.18
CA SER A 91 -0.22 -3.93 -5.57
C SER A 91 0.70 -3.37 -6.66
N VAL A 92 0.14 -2.73 -7.68
CA VAL A 92 0.90 -2.09 -8.77
C VAL A 92 1.80 -0.98 -8.22
N HIS A 93 1.28 -0.15 -7.32
CA HIS A 93 2.06 0.92 -6.69
C HIS A 93 3.33 0.38 -6.00
N ILE A 94 3.20 -0.66 -5.21
CA ILE A 94 4.32 -1.25 -4.46
C ILE A 94 5.22 -2.09 -5.37
N SER A 95 4.66 -2.99 -6.16
CA SER A 95 5.44 -3.98 -6.92
C SER A 95 5.92 -3.45 -8.26
N LEU A 96 5.01 -3.03 -9.15
CA LEU A 96 5.37 -2.68 -10.53
C LEU A 96 5.99 -1.28 -10.65
N ASN A 97 5.58 -0.33 -9.83
CA ASN A 97 6.16 1.00 -9.80
C ASN A 97 7.34 1.10 -8.84
N GLY A 98 7.14 0.67 -7.60
CA GLY A 98 8.13 0.83 -6.53
C GLY A 98 9.35 -0.05 -6.68
N TRP A 99 9.13 -1.35 -6.91
CA TRP A 99 10.22 -2.32 -6.91
C TRP A 99 11.29 -2.10 -7.98
N PRO A 100 10.97 -1.90 -9.28
CA PRO A 100 11.98 -1.73 -10.29
C PRO A 100 12.89 -0.52 -10.04
N ILE A 101 12.32 0.60 -9.62
CA ILE A 101 13.10 1.80 -9.32
C ILE A 101 13.98 1.56 -8.08
N PHE A 102 13.42 0.93 -7.06
CA PHE A 102 14.15 0.63 -5.82
C PHE A 102 15.27 -0.39 -6.04
N ALA A 103 15.01 -1.49 -6.75
CA ALA A 103 15.95 -2.59 -6.93
C ALA A 103 17.06 -2.27 -7.93
N TYR A 104 16.73 -1.59 -9.03
CA TYR A 104 17.62 -1.41 -10.17
C TYR A 104 18.03 0.06 -10.43
N GLY A 105 17.39 1.00 -9.76
CA GLY A 105 17.71 2.42 -9.88
C GLY A 105 19.02 2.78 -9.19
N THR A 106 19.64 3.87 -9.65
CA THR A 106 20.76 4.49 -8.94
C THR A 106 20.28 5.10 -7.61
N GLU A 107 21.23 5.44 -6.72
CA GLU A 107 20.88 6.12 -5.46
C GLU A 107 20.13 7.43 -5.70
N GLU A 108 20.54 8.20 -6.70
CA GLU A 108 19.86 9.42 -7.10
C GLU A 108 18.40 9.14 -7.54
N GLN A 109 18.18 8.10 -8.36
CA GLN A 109 16.85 7.70 -8.81
C GLN A 109 15.98 7.22 -7.65
N ARG A 110 16.53 6.44 -6.72
CA ARG A 110 15.82 6.01 -5.50
C ARG A 110 15.35 7.21 -4.67
N ARG A 111 16.25 8.17 -4.43
CA ARG A 111 15.91 9.38 -3.67
C ARG A 111 14.88 10.24 -4.38
N LYS A 112 15.02 10.38 -5.69
CA LYS A 112 14.14 11.23 -6.50
C LYS A 112 12.75 10.66 -6.70
N TYR A 113 12.63 9.35 -6.90
CA TYR A 113 11.36 8.71 -7.27
C TYR A 113 10.80 7.78 -6.19
N SER A 114 11.61 6.86 -5.63
CA SER A 114 11.10 5.89 -4.67
C SER A 114 10.66 6.54 -3.35
N VAL A 115 11.43 7.47 -2.82
CA VAL A 115 11.09 8.14 -1.56
C VAL A 115 9.74 8.85 -1.64
N PRO A 116 9.47 9.75 -2.60
CA PRO A 116 8.18 10.40 -2.69
C PRO A 116 7.05 9.43 -3.08
N LEU A 117 7.34 8.37 -3.84
CA LEU A 117 6.37 7.32 -4.15
C LEU A 117 5.89 6.61 -2.89
N PHE A 118 6.81 6.14 -2.05
CA PHE A 118 6.48 5.43 -0.81
C PHE A 118 5.80 6.32 0.24
N GLN A 119 6.02 7.62 0.15
CA GLN A 119 5.36 8.62 1.01
C GLN A 119 4.01 9.11 0.46
N GLY A 120 3.58 8.61 -0.70
CA GLY A 120 2.33 9.02 -1.33
C GLY A 120 2.32 10.45 -1.87
N LYS A 121 3.50 10.98 -2.22
CA LYS A 121 3.67 12.31 -2.80
C LYS A 121 3.70 12.31 -4.33
N LEU A 122 3.90 11.13 -4.90
CA LEU A 122 3.79 10.83 -6.32
C LEU A 122 2.59 9.95 -6.60
#